data_967a58d1681f58e3619c1ba9e6006edf
#
_entry.id   967a58d1681f58e3619c1ba9e6006edf
#
_cell.length_a   1.000
_cell.length_b   1.000
_cell.length_c   1.000
_cell.angle_alpha   90.00
_cell.angle_beta   90.00
_cell.angle_gamma   90.00
#
_symmetry.space_group_name_H-M   'P 1'
#
loop_
_entity.id
_entity.type
_entity.pdbx_description
1 polymer ?
#
loop_
_entity_poly.entity_id
_entity_poly.type
_entity_poly.pdbx_seq_one_letter_code
_entity_poly.pdbx_strand_id
1 'polypeptide(L)'
;MRQKTKSKYTLDPAFFSHLALYIMLSFFILFLFIFSAIGFAYIANIDITGLLPQDVCDEISNLFNSFYCFLSSAEDNTFYYLIYNFFIIMMILMFLSFVILNVFYIANRFYFKLLVKEKSCGAVIYRINNNKIEFLLLKMGYGHTSLCKGHQEKNETDEETAIREIKEETSLDVKLNTDFVKTIRYKPSENAVKDVIFFLAQPVDDSQVPSDTHDEEVDEFEWCEYSEALFKITHEQDRDVIKKARRYIKKHRFLE
;
A
#
# COMPACT_ATOMS: atom_id res chain seq x y z
N MET A 1 -23.74 23.75 7.76
CA MET A 1 -22.33 23.80 7.35
C MET A 1 -21.88 22.35 7.09
N ARG A 2 -21.78 21.96 5.84
CA ARG A 2 -21.34 20.59 5.46
C ARG A 2 -19.82 20.52 5.59
N GLN A 3 -19.33 19.85 6.63
CA GLN A 3 -17.93 19.40 6.63
C GLN A 3 -17.78 18.31 5.57
N LYS A 4 -17.07 18.65 4.49
CA LYS A 4 -16.54 17.65 3.56
C LYS A 4 -15.55 16.77 4.33
N THR A 5 -15.96 15.59 4.71
CA THR A 5 -15.02 14.54 5.17
C THR A 5 -14.09 14.22 4.00
N LYS A 6 -12.89 14.77 4.04
CA LYS A 6 -11.80 14.34 3.17
C LYS A 6 -11.54 12.87 3.50
N SER A 7 -11.91 11.98 2.58
CA SER A 7 -11.43 10.60 2.59
C SER A 7 -9.91 10.63 2.77
N LYS A 8 -9.44 10.30 3.95
CA LYS A 8 -8.03 10.13 4.26
C LYS A 8 -7.62 8.81 3.60
N TYR A 9 -7.26 8.87 2.34
CA TYR A 9 -6.52 7.77 1.70
C TYR A 9 -5.21 7.63 2.49
N THR A 10 -5.19 6.76 3.45
CA THR A 10 -3.95 6.29 4.04
C THR A 10 -3.29 5.43 2.98
N LEU A 11 -2.43 6.06 2.18
CA LEU A 11 -1.50 5.33 1.31
C LEU A 11 -0.79 4.29 2.19
N ASP A 12 -0.70 3.06 1.68
CA ASP A 12 -0.03 1.96 2.36
C ASP A 12 1.34 2.44 2.87
N PRO A 13 1.66 2.31 4.16
CA PRO A 13 2.97 2.66 4.69
C PRO A 13 4.12 1.99 3.93
N ALA A 14 3.91 0.77 3.41
CA ALA A 14 4.85 0.09 2.55
C ALA A 14 5.11 0.84 1.24
N PHE A 15 4.10 1.51 0.67
CA PHE A 15 4.27 2.32 -0.53
C PHE A 15 5.25 3.49 -0.29
N PHE A 16 5.14 4.17 0.85
CA PHE A 16 6.06 5.27 1.17
C PHE A 16 7.48 4.78 1.42
N SER A 17 7.65 3.63 2.08
CA SER A 17 8.98 3.06 2.32
C SER A 17 9.66 2.65 1.01
N HIS A 18 8.93 2.02 0.09
CA HIS A 18 9.46 1.66 -1.22
C HIS A 18 9.74 2.88 -2.09
N LEU A 19 8.88 3.91 -2.05
CA LEU A 19 9.10 5.16 -2.77
C LEU A 19 10.34 5.90 -2.25
N ALA A 20 10.49 5.99 -0.93
CA ALA A 20 11.65 6.62 -0.29
C ALA A 20 12.94 5.88 -0.64
N LEU A 21 12.93 4.54 -0.56
CA LEU A 21 14.08 3.72 -0.95
C LEU A 21 14.45 3.92 -2.42
N TYR A 22 13.46 3.97 -3.31
CA TYR A 22 13.66 4.20 -4.73
C TYR A 22 14.29 5.58 -5.00
N ILE A 23 13.77 6.63 -4.35
CA ILE A 23 14.30 8.00 -4.46
C ILE A 23 15.74 8.04 -3.95
N MET A 24 16.02 7.46 -2.79
CA MET A 24 17.38 7.39 -2.23
C MET A 24 18.34 6.65 -3.19
N LEU A 25 17.91 5.52 -3.74
CA LEU A 25 18.73 4.74 -4.68
C LEU A 25 19.00 5.53 -5.97
N SER A 26 18.01 6.25 -6.49
CA SER A 26 18.16 7.10 -7.67
C SER A 26 19.15 8.25 -7.42
N PHE A 27 19.08 8.92 -6.26
CA PHE A 27 20.03 9.96 -5.88
C PHE A 27 21.44 9.40 -5.69
N PHE A 28 21.57 8.21 -5.08
CA PHE A 28 22.86 7.57 -4.90
C PHE A 28 23.51 7.21 -6.23
N ILE A 29 22.77 6.65 -7.18
CA ILE A 29 23.25 6.34 -8.53
C ILE A 29 23.65 7.63 -9.28
N LEU A 30 22.85 8.69 -9.16
CA LEU A 30 23.18 10.00 -9.75
C LEU A 30 24.47 10.58 -9.14
N PHE A 31 24.64 10.49 -7.83
CA PHE A 31 25.85 10.92 -7.14
C PHE A 31 27.09 10.16 -7.64
N LEU A 32 27.00 8.83 -7.75
CA LEU A 32 28.08 8.00 -8.29
C LEU A 32 28.40 8.37 -9.75
N PHE A 33 27.37 8.66 -10.55
CA PHE A 33 27.54 9.10 -11.93
C PHE A 33 28.29 10.43 -12.02
N ILE A 34 27.87 11.44 -11.23
CA ILE A 34 28.52 12.75 -11.18
C ILE A 34 29.98 12.62 -10.71
N PHE A 35 30.21 11.85 -9.64
CA PHE A 35 31.54 11.61 -9.12
C PHE A 35 32.46 10.94 -10.15
N SER A 36 31.95 9.94 -10.86
CA SER A 36 32.66 9.27 -11.94
C SER A 36 32.94 10.22 -13.13
N ALA A 37 31.97 11.08 -13.46
CA ALA A 37 32.14 12.08 -14.54
C ALA A 37 33.21 13.13 -14.20
N ILE A 38 33.26 13.59 -12.95
CA ILE A 38 34.30 14.51 -12.46
C ILE A 38 35.68 13.84 -12.52
N GLY A 39 35.76 12.58 -12.04
CA GLY A 39 37.03 11.83 -12.12
C GLY A 39 37.50 11.61 -13.55
N PHE A 40 36.56 11.34 -14.47
CA PHE A 40 36.86 11.22 -15.88
C PHE A 40 37.38 12.55 -16.46
N ALA A 41 36.69 13.68 -16.20
CA ALA A 41 37.09 15.00 -16.68
C ALA A 41 38.50 15.36 -16.18
N TYR A 42 38.81 15.03 -14.93
CA TYR A 42 40.13 15.24 -14.35
C TYR A 42 41.22 14.42 -15.08
N ILE A 43 40.97 13.10 -15.28
CA ILE A 43 41.89 12.22 -15.99
C ILE A 43 42.07 12.64 -17.46
N ALA A 44 40.99 13.09 -18.12
CA ALA A 44 41.03 13.58 -19.51
C ALA A 44 41.58 15.01 -19.66
N ASN A 45 42.00 15.63 -18.56
CA ASN A 45 42.50 16.99 -18.51
C ASN A 45 41.49 18.04 -19.03
N ILE A 46 40.19 17.79 -18.80
CA ILE A 46 39.08 18.70 -19.14
C ILE A 46 38.95 19.74 -18.02
N ASP A 47 38.97 21.01 -18.36
CA ASP A 47 38.78 22.08 -17.38
C ASP A 47 37.34 22.14 -16.87
N ILE A 48 37.15 21.83 -15.59
CA ILE A 48 35.85 21.88 -14.89
C ILE A 48 35.81 22.97 -13.81
N THR A 49 36.86 23.79 -13.71
CA THR A 49 36.98 24.80 -12.63
C THR A 49 35.88 25.86 -12.66
N GLY A 50 35.28 26.11 -13.83
CA GLY A 50 34.14 27.02 -13.96
C GLY A 50 32.80 26.45 -13.52
N LEU A 51 32.72 25.15 -13.19
CA LEU A 51 31.46 24.45 -12.82
C LEU A 51 31.31 24.21 -11.32
N LEU A 52 32.39 24.31 -10.54
CA LEU A 52 32.42 24.01 -9.11
C LEU A 52 33.09 25.15 -8.32
N PRO A 53 32.75 25.35 -7.04
CA PRO A 53 33.45 26.22 -6.12
C PRO A 53 34.95 25.85 -6.01
N GLN A 54 35.83 26.84 -5.84
CA GLN A 54 37.27 26.64 -5.89
C GLN A 54 37.80 25.69 -4.80
N ASP A 55 37.24 25.78 -3.58
CA ASP A 55 37.57 24.93 -2.45
C ASP A 55 37.25 23.45 -2.74
N VAL A 56 36.10 23.19 -3.40
CA VAL A 56 35.69 21.84 -3.82
C VAL A 56 36.61 21.32 -4.93
N CYS A 57 37.04 22.21 -5.87
CA CYS A 57 37.98 21.85 -6.92
C CYS A 57 39.34 21.45 -6.33
N ASP A 58 39.83 22.16 -5.33
CA ASP A 58 41.11 21.88 -4.67
C ASP A 58 41.10 20.55 -3.91
N GLU A 59 40.02 20.24 -3.17
CA GLU A 59 39.85 18.93 -2.49
C GLU A 59 39.80 17.77 -3.49
N ILE A 60 38.99 17.91 -4.55
CA ILE A 60 38.84 16.91 -5.60
C ILE A 60 40.19 16.69 -6.30
N SER A 61 40.91 17.79 -6.63
CA SER A 61 42.23 17.74 -7.29
C SER A 61 43.24 16.98 -6.42
N ASN A 62 43.27 17.22 -5.11
CA ASN A 62 44.16 16.51 -4.20
C ASN A 62 43.89 15.03 -4.15
N LEU A 63 42.59 14.64 -4.10
CA LEU A 63 42.16 13.24 -4.09
C LEU A 63 42.57 12.54 -5.40
N PHE A 64 42.28 13.15 -6.54
CA PHE A 64 42.59 12.59 -7.85
C PHE A 64 44.08 12.65 -8.21
N ASN A 65 44.82 13.67 -7.75
CA ASN A 65 46.28 13.69 -7.89
C ASN A 65 46.96 12.51 -7.21
N SER A 66 46.55 12.19 -5.99
CA SER A 66 47.06 11.01 -5.28
C SER A 66 46.78 9.72 -6.05
N PHE A 67 45.60 9.60 -6.62
CA PHE A 67 45.20 8.45 -7.43
C PHE A 67 45.93 8.45 -8.79
N TYR A 68 46.11 9.63 -9.44
CA TYR A 68 46.83 9.78 -10.68
C TYR A 68 48.32 9.45 -10.52
N CYS A 69 48.98 9.90 -9.45
CA CYS A 69 50.35 9.53 -9.14
C CYS A 69 50.53 8.04 -8.93
N PHE A 70 49.56 7.39 -8.27
CA PHE A 70 49.53 5.94 -8.12
C PHE A 70 49.44 5.24 -9.49
N LEU A 71 48.58 5.72 -10.38
CA LEU A 71 48.41 5.16 -11.74
C LEU A 71 49.58 5.45 -12.67
N SER A 72 50.18 6.62 -12.57
CA SER A 72 51.32 7.04 -13.42
C SER A 72 52.63 6.33 -13.04
N SER A 73 52.73 5.79 -11.86
CA SER A 73 53.88 4.95 -11.44
C SER A 73 53.88 3.56 -12.08
N ALA A 74 52.79 3.18 -12.76
CA ALA A 74 52.75 1.96 -13.57
C ALA A 74 53.39 2.24 -14.92
N GLU A 75 54.56 1.61 -15.20
CA GLU A 75 55.40 1.83 -16.38
C GLU A 75 54.75 1.54 -17.74
N ASP A 76 53.52 1.03 -17.78
CA ASP A 76 52.83 0.61 -19.00
C ASP A 76 51.64 1.52 -19.34
N ASN A 77 51.70 2.25 -20.45
CA ASN A 77 50.61 2.99 -21.06
C ASN A 77 49.35 2.15 -21.24
N THR A 78 49.48 0.85 -21.39
CA THR A 78 48.39 -0.13 -21.56
C THR A 78 47.49 -0.21 -20.33
N PHE A 79 48.08 -0.12 -19.12
CA PHE A 79 47.35 -0.16 -17.85
C PHE A 79 46.46 1.08 -17.66
N TYR A 80 46.98 2.26 -18.06
CA TYR A 80 46.24 3.51 -18.03
C TYR A 80 45.00 3.47 -18.93
N TYR A 81 45.14 2.99 -20.18
CA TYR A 81 44.02 2.85 -21.11
C TYR A 81 42.98 1.84 -20.61
N LEU A 82 43.39 0.80 -19.91
CA LEU A 82 42.48 -0.22 -19.36
C LEU A 82 41.61 0.35 -18.24
N ILE A 83 42.22 1.12 -17.33
CA ILE A 83 41.48 1.80 -16.25
C ILE A 83 40.55 2.88 -16.82
N TYR A 84 41.02 3.67 -17.78
CA TYR A 84 40.21 4.67 -18.44
C TYR A 84 38.96 4.08 -19.10
N ASN A 85 39.10 3.02 -19.87
CA ASN A 85 37.99 2.33 -20.47
C ASN A 85 37.06 1.69 -19.42
N PHE A 86 37.60 1.18 -18.32
CA PHE A 86 36.80 0.66 -17.20
C PHE A 86 35.89 1.75 -16.60
N PHE A 87 36.41 2.95 -16.35
CA PHE A 87 35.62 4.07 -15.85
C PHE A 87 34.50 4.49 -16.82
N ILE A 88 34.80 4.54 -18.13
CA ILE A 88 33.78 4.86 -19.16
C ILE A 88 32.66 3.81 -19.13
N ILE A 89 33.00 2.52 -19.11
CA ILE A 89 32.03 1.43 -19.08
C ILE A 89 31.16 1.54 -17.82
N MET A 90 31.78 1.77 -16.66
CA MET A 90 31.06 1.94 -15.40
C MET A 90 30.11 3.13 -15.43
N MET A 91 30.51 4.26 -16.02
CA MET A 91 29.64 5.43 -16.22
C MET A 91 28.42 5.10 -17.08
N ILE A 92 28.64 4.42 -18.19
CA ILE A 92 27.55 4.02 -19.11
C ILE A 92 26.58 3.08 -18.39
N LEU A 93 27.08 2.08 -17.66
CA LEU A 93 26.24 1.13 -16.92
C LEU A 93 25.43 1.81 -15.82
N MET A 94 26.02 2.76 -15.07
CA MET A 94 25.30 3.54 -14.06
C MET A 94 24.20 4.40 -14.69
N PHE A 95 24.50 5.08 -15.81
CA PHE A 95 23.50 5.86 -16.52
C PHE A 95 22.35 5.00 -17.04
N LEU A 96 22.65 3.86 -17.64
CA LEU A 96 21.63 2.91 -18.11
C LEU A 96 20.77 2.39 -16.97
N SER A 97 21.36 2.04 -15.82
CA SER A 97 20.61 1.59 -14.65
C SER A 97 19.67 2.67 -14.11
N PHE A 98 20.14 3.93 -14.07
CA PHE A 98 19.30 5.08 -13.69
C PHE A 98 18.10 5.25 -14.63
N VAL A 99 18.32 5.18 -15.94
CA VAL A 99 17.25 5.29 -16.94
C VAL A 99 16.23 4.15 -16.78
N ILE A 100 16.71 2.91 -16.66
CA ILE A 100 15.86 1.72 -16.50
C ILE A 100 14.99 1.84 -15.24
N LEU A 101 15.56 2.25 -14.11
CA LEU A 101 14.82 2.42 -12.86
C LEU A 101 13.74 3.51 -12.99
N ASN A 102 14.04 4.63 -13.67
CA ASN A 102 13.06 5.69 -13.88
C ASN A 102 11.94 5.25 -14.83
N VAL A 103 12.24 4.57 -15.90
CA VAL A 103 11.24 4.00 -16.82
C VAL A 103 10.34 3.00 -16.09
N PHE A 104 10.91 2.11 -15.29
CA PHE A 104 10.16 1.14 -14.49
C PHE A 104 9.24 1.84 -13.47
N TYR A 105 9.72 2.89 -12.79
CA TYR A 105 8.92 3.68 -11.88
C TYR A 105 7.73 4.35 -12.57
N ILE A 106 7.97 4.98 -13.73
CA ILE A 106 6.91 5.62 -14.52
C ILE A 106 5.90 4.58 -15.01
N ALA A 107 6.37 3.46 -15.54
CA ALA A 107 5.52 2.37 -16.02
C ALA A 107 4.62 1.82 -14.90
N ASN A 108 5.17 1.57 -13.71
CA ASN A 108 4.39 1.15 -12.54
C ASN A 108 3.34 2.20 -12.14
N ARG A 109 3.70 3.48 -12.16
CA ARG A 109 2.74 4.55 -11.84
C ARG A 109 1.59 4.61 -12.84
N PHE A 110 1.86 4.43 -14.13
CA PHE A 110 0.84 4.33 -15.18
C PHE A 110 -0.02 3.09 -15.02
N TYR A 111 0.58 1.93 -14.74
CA TYR A 111 -0.13 0.69 -14.50
C TYR A 111 -1.14 0.83 -13.35
N PHE A 112 -0.73 1.37 -12.20
CA PHE A 112 -1.63 1.62 -11.07
C PHE A 112 -2.76 2.63 -11.38
N LYS A 113 -2.55 3.56 -12.30
CA LYS A 113 -3.57 4.52 -12.73
C LYS A 113 -4.62 3.89 -13.66
N LEU A 114 -4.24 2.84 -14.39
CA LEU A 114 -5.11 2.12 -15.32
C LEU A 114 -5.96 1.03 -14.65
N LEU A 115 -5.68 0.70 -13.38
CA LEU A 115 -6.48 -0.29 -12.65
C LEU A 115 -7.91 0.20 -12.43
N VAL A 116 -8.86 -0.67 -12.71
CA VAL A 116 -10.26 -0.44 -12.36
C VAL A 116 -10.37 -0.39 -10.84
N LYS A 117 -10.95 0.69 -10.32
CA LYS A 117 -11.17 0.86 -8.89
C LYS A 117 -12.59 0.45 -8.56
N GLU A 118 -12.71 -0.64 -7.84
CA GLU A 118 -13.97 -1.09 -7.28
C GLU A 118 -14.07 -0.67 -5.82
N LYS A 119 -15.27 -0.37 -5.38
CA LYS A 119 -15.56 -0.04 -4.00
C LYS A 119 -16.73 -0.86 -3.50
N SER A 120 -16.58 -1.41 -2.30
CA SER A 120 -17.65 -2.07 -1.57
C SER A 120 -17.72 -1.53 -0.15
N CYS A 121 -18.91 -1.54 0.42
CA CYS A 121 -19.12 -1.18 1.80
C CYS A 121 -19.92 -2.26 2.52
N GLY A 122 -19.71 -2.40 3.82
CA GLY A 122 -20.40 -3.37 4.64
C GLY A 122 -20.15 -3.11 6.12
N ALA A 123 -20.49 -4.07 6.95
CA ALA A 123 -20.24 -3.95 8.38
C ALA A 123 -19.90 -5.28 9.05
N VAL A 124 -19.21 -5.16 10.18
CA VAL A 124 -19.13 -6.21 11.18
C VAL A 124 -20.40 -6.13 12.01
N ILE A 125 -21.35 -7.03 11.74
CA ILE A 125 -22.60 -7.11 12.49
C ILE A 125 -22.31 -7.90 13.76
N TYR A 126 -22.65 -7.35 14.92
CA TYR A 126 -22.44 -8.00 16.20
C TYR A 126 -23.64 -7.84 17.12
N ARG A 127 -23.79 -8.76 18.04
CA ARG A 127 -24.74 -8.68 19.15
C ARG A 127 -24.07 -9.06 20.47
N ILE A 128 -24.76 -8.76 21.56
CA ILE A 128 -24.31 -9.18 22.89
C ILE A 128 -25.32 -10.20 23.42
N ASN A 129 -24.89 -11.44 23.48
CA ASN A 129 -25.70 -12.55 23.98
C ASN A 129 -25.01 -13.15 25.22
N ASN A 130 -25.74 -13.26 26.36
CA ASN A 130 -25.22 -13.82 27.62
C ASN A 130 -23.85 -13.21 28.01
N ASN A 131 -23.70 -11.89 27.86
CA ASN A 131 -22.47 -11.15 28.13
C ASN A 131 -21.28 -11.46 27.20
N LYS A 132 -21.51 -12.20 26.12
CA LYS A 132 -20.51 -12.51 25.09
C LYS A 132 -20.79 -11.70 23.83
N ILE A 133 -19.72 -11.32 23.13
CA ILE A 133 -19.81 -10.67 21.82
C ILE A 133 -19.87 -11.78 20.77
N GLU A 134 -20.94 -11.82 20.02
CA GLU A 134 -21.13 -12.69 18.85
C GLU A 134 -21.11 -11.85 17.58
N PHE A 135 -20.48 -12.39 16.54
CA PHE A 135 -20.36 -11.77 15.22
C PHE A 135 -21.18 -12.58 14.21
N LEU A 136 -21.93 -11.89 13.35
CA LEU A 136 -22.65 -12.53 12.26
C LEU A 136 -21.69 -12.82 11.11
N LEU A 137 -21.64 -14.05 10.69
CA LEU A 137 -20.90 -14.53 9.52
C LEU A 137 -21.86 -15.03 8.46
N LEU A 138 -21.53 -14.79 7.21
CA LEU A 138 -22.23 -15.23 6.03
C LEU A 138 -21.44 -16.35 5.35
N LYS A 139 -22.08 -17.50 5.17
CA LYS A 139 -21.53 -18.60 4.40
C LYS A 139 -22.02 -18.47 2.97
N MET A 140 -21.11 -18.26 2.07
CA MET A 140 -21.39 -18.01 0.65
C MET A 140 -21.47 -19.33 -0.12
N GLY A 141 -22.31 -19.39 -1.16
CA GLY A 141 -22.57 -20.57 -1.98
C GLY A 141 -21.35 -21.22 -2.63
N TYR A 142 -20.23 -20.50 -2.68
CA TYR A 142 -18.94 -21.02 -3.16
C TYR A 142 -18.05 -21.58 -2.05
N GLY A 143 -18.59 -21.81 -0.84
CA GLY A 143 -17.90 -22.47 0.26
C GLY A 143 -16.93 -21.60 1.05
N HIS A 144 -16.97 -20.27 0.91
CA HIS A 144 -16.23 -19.36 1.76
C HIS A 144 -17.12 -18.61 2.75
N THR A 145 -16.59 -18.29 3.91
CA THR A 145 -17.27 -17.54 4.96
C THR A 145 -16.71 -16.13 5.03
N SER A 146 -17.57 -15.12 4.99
CA SER A 146 -17.21 -13.71 4.94
C SER A 146 -18.05 -12.82 5.87
N LEU A 147 -17.71 -11.53 5.89
CA LEU A 147 -18.52 -10.46 6.48
C LEU A 147 -19.48 -9.90 5.43
N CYS A 148 -20.63 -9.37 5.89
CA CYS A 148 -21.64 -8.72 5.07
C CYS A 148 -21.05 -7.48 4.36
N LYS A 149 -21.15 -7.42 3.02
CA LYS A 149 -20.63 -6.33 2.20
C LYS A 149 -21.06 -6.46 0.75
N GLY A 150 -21.29 -5.35 0.08
CA GLY A 150 -21.54 -5.37 -1.35
C GLY A 150 -21.07 -4.10 -2.07
N HIS A 151 -21.33 -4.02 -3.34
CA HIS A 151 -20.84 -2.96 -4.20
C HIS A 151 -21.56 -1.63 -3.97
N GLN A 152 -20.79 -0.55 -3.93
CA GLN A 152 -21.35 0.80 -3.86
C GLN A 152 -22.04 1.17 -5.17
N GLU A 153 -23.30 1.55 -5.08
CA GLU A 153 -24.05 2.05 -6.22
C GLU A 153 -23.78 3.53 -6.49
N LYS A 154 -24.21 3.98 -7.67
CA LYS A 154 -23.99 5.36 -8.09
C LYS A 154 -24.79 6.32 -7.20
N ASN A 155 -24.11 7.29 -6.64
CA ASN A 155 -24.61 8.34 -5.72
C ASN A 155 -24.91 7.90 -4.29
N GLU A 156 -24.59 6.68 -3.89
CA GLU A 156 -24.64 6.26 -2.50
C GLU A 156 -23.44 6.76 -1.70
N THR A 157 -23.66 7.07 -0.44
CA THR A 157 -22.59 7.20 0.56
C THR A 157 -22.12 5.82 1.02
N ASP A 158 -21.01 5.77 1.73
CA ASP A 158 -20.46 4.50 2.24
C ASP A 158 -21.39 3.86 3.27
N GLU A 159 -22.03 4.70 4.08
CA GLU A 159 -23.02 4.32 5.10
C GLU A 159 -24.31 3.80 4.47
N GLU A 160 -24.83 4.48 3.45
CA GLU A 160 -26.03 4.06 2.73
C GLU A 160 -25.81 2.71 2.06
N THR A 161 -24.68 2.53 1.38
CA THR A 161 -24.30 1.24 0.80
C THR A 161 -24.26 0.14 1.87
N ALA A 162 -23.59 0.39 3.00
CA ALA A 162 -23.47 -0.62 4.06
C ALA A 162 -24.84 -1.01 4.63
N ILE A 163 -25.74 -0.05 4.85
CA ILE A 163 -27.10 -0.32 5.35
C ILE A 163 -27.91 -1.10 4.33
N ARG A 164 -27.88 -0.71 3.05
CA ARG A 164 -28.58 -1.41 1.97
C ARG A 164 -28.11 -2.85 1.86
N GLU A 165 -26.80 -3.08 1.77
CA GLU A 165 -26.22 -4.41 1.63
C GLU A 165 -26.54 -5.31 2.84
N ILE A 166 -26.50 -4.76 4.07
CA ILE A 166 -26.92 -5.52 5.26
C ILE A 166 -28.39 -5.93 5.12
N LYS A 167 -29.24 -5.01 4.67
CA LYS A 167 -30.67 -5.30 4.51
C LYS A 167 -30.92 -6.34 3.42
N GLU A 168 -30.22 -6.24 2.30
CA GLU A 168 -30.32 -7.16 1.17
C GLU A 168 -29.77 -8.55 1.51
N GLU A 169 -28.54 -8.64 2.04
CA GLU A 169 -27.91 -9.91 2.35
C GLU A 169 -28.46 -10.60 3.61
N THR A 170 -29.04 -9.87 4.59
CA THR A 170 -29.40 -10.46 5.90
C THR A 170 -30.82 -10.20 6.37
N SER A 171 -31.60 -9.35 5.71
CA SER A 171 -32.92 -8.83 6.14
C SER A 171 -32.91 -8.07 7.48
N LEU A 172 -31.78 -7.88 8.10
CA LEU A 172 -31.70 -7.18 9.39
C LEU A 172 -31.86 -5.67 9.23
N ASP A 173 -32.59 -5.07 10.18
CA ASP A 173 -32.53 -3.64 10.43
C ASP A 173 -31.46 -3.38 11.48
N VAL A 174 -30.51 -2.50 11.16
CA VAL A 174 -29.34 -2.29 12.00
C VAL A 174 -29.12 -0.84 12.38
N LYS A 175 -28.52 -0.63 13.54
CA LYS A 175 -27.93 0.64 13.94
C LYS A 175 -26.45 0.64 13.56
N LEU A 176 -26.08 1.47 12.58
CA LEU A 176 -24.71 1.60 12.13
C LEU A 176 -23.91 2.51 13.07
N ASN A 177 -22.71 2.07 13.45
CA ASN A 177 -21.74 2.88 14.19
C ASN A 177 -20.64 3.31 13.23
N THR A 178 -20.63 4.60 12.89
CA THR A 178 -19.70 5.24 11.94
C THR A 178 -18.41 5.73 12.58
N ASP A 179 -18.27 5.67 13.92
CA ASP A 179 -17.02 5.99 14.61
C ASP A 179 -15.98 4.90 14.42
N PHE A 180 -16.43 3.69 14.14
CA PHE A 180 -15.55 2.59 13.71
C PHE A 180 -15.56 2.49 12.19
N VAL A 181 -14.40 2.73 11.58
CA VAL A 181 -14.19 2.54 10.15
C VAL A 181 -12.92 1.73 9.91
N LYS A 182 -13.03 0.64 9.18
CA LYS A 182 -11.88 -0.16 8.76
C LYS A 182 -11.91 -0.41 7.26
N THR A 183 -10.94 0.11 6.55
CA THR A 183 -10.75 -0.16 5.12
C THR A 183 -9.74 -1.28 4.93
N ILE A 184 -10.06 -2.23 4.07
CA ILE A 184 -9.14 -3.21 3.51
C ILE A 184 -9.04 -2.98 2.00
N ARG A 185 -7.90 -3.34 1.44
CA ARG A 185 -7.63 -3.24 0.00
C ARG A 185 -7.04 -4.52 -0.51
N TYR A 186 -7.58 -5.03 -1.61
CA TYR A 186 -7.04 -6.19 -2.28
C TYR A 186 -7.24 -6.11 -3.80
N LYS A 187 -6.61 -7.02 -4.52
CA LYS A 187 -6.76 -7.17 -5.98
C LYS A 187 -7.68 -8.36 -6.25
N PRO A 188 -8.93 -8.13 -6.67
CA PRO A 188 -9.82 -9.23 -7.05
C PRO A 188 -9.40 -9.86 -8.38
N SER A 189 -8.69 -9.11 -9.23
CA SER A 189 -8.12 -9.55 -10.49
C SER A 189 -6.82 -8.80 -10.80
N GLU A 190 -6.12 -9.19 -11.86
CA GLU A 190 -4.87 -8.51 -12.27
C GLU A 190 -5.09 -7.02 -12.60
N ASN A 191 -6.26 -6.67 -13.12
CA ASN A 191 -6.57 -5.34 -13.62
C ASN A 191 -7.48 -4.52 -12.70
N ALA A 192 -7.81 -5.01 -11.50
CA ALA A 192 -8.69 -4.34 -10.57
C ALA A 192 -8.09 -4.22 -9.17
N VAL A 193 -8.44 -3.12 -8.50
CA VAL A 193 -8.19 -2.91 -7.07
C VAL A 193 -9.51 -2.63 -6.40
N LYS A 194 -9.83 -3.38 -5.35
CA LYS A 194 -11.06 -3.25 -4.59
C LYS A 194 -10.77 -2.71 -3.19
N ASP A 195 -11.43 -1.62 -2.85
CA ASP A 195 -11.47 -1.07 -1.50
C ASP A 195 -12.76 -1.53 -0.84
N VAL A 196 -12.67 -2.15 0.34
CA VAL A 196 -13.83 -2.52 1.14
C VAL A 196 -13.79 -1.76 2.45
N ILE A 197 -14.88 -1.03 2.73
CA ILE A 197 -15.04 -0.24 3.94
C ILE A 197 -16.01 -0.96 4.86
N PHE A 198 -15.54 -1.27 6.07
CA PHE A 198 -16.34 -1.90 7.10
C PHE A 198 -16.63 -0.93 8.25
N PHE A 199 -17.90 -0.86 8.61
CA PHE A 199 -18.40 -0.23 9.82
C PHE A 199 -18.69 -1.28 10.91
N LEU A 200 -19.18 -0.85 12.07
CA LEU A 200 -19.84 -1.73 13.04
C LEU A 200 -21.36 -1.56 12.93
N ALA A 201 -22.09 -2.64 13.11
CA ALA A 201 -23.54 -2.62 13.13
C ALA A 201 -24.10 -3.52 14.22
N GLN A 202 -25.19 -3.10 14.84
CA GLN A 202 -25.97 -3.91 15.75
C GLN A 202 -27.42 -4.02 15.23
N PRO A 203 -28.07 -5.19 15.31
CA PRO A 203 -29.48 -5.30 15.06
C PRO A 203 -30.26 -4.30 15.91
N VAL A 204 -31.30 -3.70 15.35
CA VAL A 204 -32.20 -2.79 16.09
C VAL A 204 -32.98 -3.57 17.15
N ASP A 205 -33.29 -4.81 16.83
CA ASP A 205 -33.93 -5.76 17.74
C ASP A 205 -33.13 -7.06 17.73
N ASP A 206 -32.63 -7.46 18.90
CA ASP A 206 -31.85 -8.68 19.08
C ASP A 206 -32.65 -9.97 18.81
N SER A 207 -33.99 -9.88 18.75
CA SER A 207 -34.87 -11.01 18.38
C SER A 207 -34.95 -11.25 16.87
N GLN A 208 -34.42 -10.32 16.04
CA GLN A 208 -34.38 -10.51 14.59
C GLN A 208 -33.47 -11.69 14.24
N VAL A 209 -34.00 -12.58 13.44
CA VAL A 209 -33.26 -13.73 12.89
C VAL A 209 -32.87 -13.36 11.46
N PRO A 210 -31.57 -13.44 11.09
CA PRO A 210 -31.19 -13.28 9.71
C PRO A 210 -31.98 -14.26 8.85
N SER A 211 -32.61 -13.76 7.81
CA SER A 211 -33.34 -14.58 6.86
C SER A 211 -32.77 -14.39 5.47
N ASP A 212 -32.88 -15.44 4.67
CA ASP A 212 -32.51 -15.42 3.29
C ASP A 212 -33.36 -14.35 2.57
N THR A 213 -32.71 -13.39 2.01
CA THR A 213 -33.28 -12.49 1.04
C THR A 213 -32.88 -13.00 -0.32
N HIS A 214 -33.58 -12.73 -1.34
CA HIS A 214 -33.47 -13.11 -2.73
C HIS A 214 -32.04 -13.19 -3.33
N ASP A 215 -31.00 -13.21 -2.50
CA ASP A 215 -29.62 -13.31 -2.92
C ASP A 215 -29.17 -14.76 -2.85
N GLU A 216 -29.14 -15.43 -4.02
CA GLU A 216 -28.66 -16.80 -4.19
C GLU A 216 -27.17 -16.98 -3.78
N GLU A 217 -26.52 -15.90 -3.33
CA GLU A 217 -25.09 -15.89 -2.96
C GLU A 217 -24.86 -16.35 -1.52
N VAL A 218 -25.86 -16.22 -0.62
CA VAL A 218 -25.71 -16.57 0.82
C VAL A 218 -26.47 -17.85 1.16
N ASP A 219 -25.72 -18.90 1.51
CA ASP A 219 -26.30 -20.20 1.89
C ASP A 219 -26.78 -20.26 3.33
N GLU A 220 -26.05 -19.63 4.27
CA GLU A 220 -26.28 -19.79 5.71
C GLU A 220 -25.75 -18.58 6.51
N PHE A 221 -26.46 -18.27 7.60
CA PHE A 221 -26.08 -17.25 8.58
C PHE A 221 -25.66 -17.88 9.88
N GLU A 222 -24.59 -17.41 10.48
CA GLU A 222 -24.12 -17.98 11.74
C GLU A 222 -23.62 -16.91 12.70
N TRP A 223 -24.19 -16.92 13.92
CA TRP A 223 -23.69 -16.12 15.02
C TRP A 223 -22.55 -16.86 15.73
N CYS A 224 -21.35 -16.32 15.66
CA CYS A 224 -20.14 -16.95 16.17
C CYS A 224 -19.49 -16.11 17.28
N GLU A 225 -19.04 -16.77 18.34
CA GLU A 225 -18.11 -16.14 19.29
C GLU A 225 -16.78 -15.80 18.61
N TYR A 226 -16.01 -14.92 19.23
CA TYR A 226 -14.78 -14.38 18.62
C TYR A 226 -13.78 -15.44 18.12
N SER A 227 -13.51 -16.47 18.94
CA SER A 227 -12.56 -17.53 18.55
C SER A 227 -13.05 -18.34 17.37
N GLU A 228 -14.35 -18.64 17.38
CA GLU A 228 -15.02 -19.37 16.33
C GLU A 228 -15.09 -18.56 15.03
N ALA A 229 -15.45 -17.27 15.12
CA ALA A 229 -15.45 -16.37 13.97
C ALA A 229 -14.09 -16.28 13.29
N LEU A 230 -12.99 -16.18 14.06
CA LEU A 230 -11.65 -16.17 13.50
C LEU A 230 -11.26 -17.51 12.84
N PHE A 231 -11.80 -18.62 13.32
CA PHE A 231 -11.54 -19.93 12.73
C PHE A 231 -12.32 -20.13 11.42
N LYS A 232 -13.59 -19.73 11.39
CA LYS A 232 -14.49 -19.95 10.25
C LYS A 232 -14.24 -18.99 9.09
N ILE A 233 -13.89 -17.74 9.35
CA ILE A 233 -13.64 -16.75 8.30
C ILE A 233 -12.50 -17.20 7.38
N THR A 234 -12.79 -17.16 6.09
CA THR A 234 -11.86 -17.66 5.07
C THR A 234 -10.67 -16.72 4.87
N HIS A 235 -10.92 -15.40 4.74
CA HIS A 235 -9.88 -14.44 4.38
C HIS A 235 -9.20 -13.79 5.59
N GLU A 236 -7.86 -13.74 5.57
CA GLU A 236 -7.06 -13.15 6.65
C GLU A 236 -7.37 -11.66 6.89
N GLN A 237 -7.71 -10.95 5.82
CA GLN A 237 -8.07 -9.52 5.92
C GLN A 237 -9.36 -9.32 6.72
N ASP A 238 -10.37 -10.17 6.54
CA ASP A 238 -11.63 -10.12 7.28
C ASP A 238 -11.43 -10.52 8.75
N ARG A 239 -10.50 -11.46 9.04
CA ARG A 239 -10.07 -11.77 10.42
C ARG A 239 -9.49 -10.54 11.12
N ASP A 240 -8.69 -9.74 10.40
CA ASP A 240 -8.12 -8.50 10.96
C ASP A 240 -9.18 -7.43 11.21
N VAL A 241 -10.23 -7.38 10.39
CA VAL A 241 -11.39 -6.52 10.64
C VAL A 241 -12.07 -6.93 11.95
N ILE A 242 -12.39 -8.21 12.14
CA ILE A 242 -12.99 -8.72 13.39
C ILE A 242 -12.11 -8.46 14.61
N LYS A 243 -10.78 -8.69 14.52
CA LYS A 243 -9.84 -8.41 15.61
C LYS A 243 -9.90 -6.94 16.04
N LYS A 244 -10.02 -6.02 15.09
CA LYS A 244 -10.12 -4.59 15.36
C LYS A 244 -11.50 -4.20 15.89
N ALA A 245 -12.58 -4.75 15.32
CA ALA A 245 -13.93 -4.55 15.77
C ALA A 245 -14.10 -4.98 17.25
N ARG A 246 -13.63 -6.17 17.60
CA ARG A 246 -13.67 -6.65 19.00
C ARG A 246 -12.93 -5.72 19.97
N ARG A 247 -11.75 -5.22 19.58
CA ARG A 247 -10.99 -4.27 20.42
C ARG A 247 -11.75 -2.97 20.62
N TYR A 248 -12.36 -2.47 19.55
CA TYR A 248 -13.18 -1.26 19.62
C TYR A 248 -14.40 -1.45 20.53
N ILE A 249 -15.18 -2.52 20.33
CA ILE A 249 -16.36 -2.83 21.14
C ILE A 249 -15.97 -2.96 22.62
N LYS A 250 -14.91 -3.70 22.95
CA LYS A 250 -14.46 -3.85 24.34
C LYS A 250 -14.07 -2.51 24.97
N LYS A 251 -13.39 -1.63 24.23
CA LYS A 251 -12.96 -0.32 24.73
C LYS A 251 -14.14 0.61 25.04
N HIS A 252 -15.20 0.57 24.24
CA HIS A 252 -16.33 1.50 24.36
C HIS A 252 -17.49 0.95 25.19
N ARG A 253 -17.56 -0.37 25.41
CA ARG A 253 -18.57 -1.00 26.26
C ARG A 253 -18.44 -0.67 27.76
N PHE A 254 -17.26 -0.26 28.22
CA PHE A 254 -17.03 0.15 29.61
C PHE A 254 -17.25 1.65 29.85
N LEU A 255 -17.72 2.39 28.85
CA LEU A 255 -17.99 3.82 28.92
C LEU A 255 -19.51 4.15 28.93
N GLU A 256 -20.38 3.13 28.79
CA GLU A 256 -21.83 3.16 29.01
C GLU A 256 -22.18 2.48 30.34
#